data_6712165400777e2fafd1ad8fae19429a
#
_entry.id   6712165400777e2fafd1ad8fae19429a
#
_cell.length_a   1.000
_cell.length_b   1.000
_cell.length_c   1.000
_cell.angle_alpha   90.00
_cell.angle_beta   90.00
_cell.angle_gamma   90.00
#
_symmetry.space_group_name_H-M   'P 1'
#
loop_
_entity.id
_entity.type
_entity.pdbx_description
1 polymer ?
#
loop_
_entity_poly.entity_id
_entity_poly.type
_entity_poly.pdbx_seq_one_letter_code
_entity_poly.pdbx_strand_id
1 'polypeptide(L)'
;LGVFSAIYLVEYAKRGNKIVGLIRLTAETLSGIPSIVYGLFGFLLFVTAFSWGYSLLAGAFTLVIMILPVIMRTTEEALKAVPDTFREGSFGLGAGKLRTVFKIVLPSAVPGILAGVVLSVGRIVGETAALIYTAGTVAQIPSGLFGSGRTLAVHMYALWSEGLNTNQSYATAVVLLIIVVILNAASSALAKKISSK
;
A
#
# COMPACT_ATOMS: atom_id res chain seq x y z
N LEU A 1 6.86 -4.88 -5.63
CA LEU A 1 8.13 -4.39 -5.08
C LEU A 1 8.23 -4.63 -3.58
N GLY A 2 7.34 -4.09 -2.73
CA GLY A 2 7.43 -4.19 -1.27
C GLY A 2 7.59 -5.62 -0.74
N VAL A 3 6.82 -6.57 -1.25
CA VAL A 3 6.92 -8.00 -0.86
C VAL A 3 8.30 -8.58 -1.19
N PHE A 4 8.81 -8.35 -2.40
CA PHE A 4 10.13 -8.85 -2.79
C PHE A 4 11.26 -8.20 -1.99
N SER A 5 11.16 -6.90 -1.70
CA SER A 5 12.12 -6.22 -0.82
C SER A 5 12.13 -6.83 0.57
N ALA A 6 10.97 -7.10 1.16
CA ALA A 6 10.84 -7.74 2.46
C ALA A 6 11.42 -9.16 2.48
N ILE A 7 11.15 -9.97 1.43
CA ILE A 7 11.74 -11.31 1.29
C ILE A 7 13.27 -11.21 1.29
N TYR A 8 13.82 -10.29 0.51
CA TYR A 8 15.27 -10.08 0.49
C TYR A 8 15.83 -9.69 1.88
N LEU A 9 15.18 -8.73 2.56
CA LEU A 9 15.63 -8.23 3.86
C LEU A 9 15.54 -9.26 4.99
N VAL A 10 14.55 -10.18 4.93
CA VAL A 10 14.37 -11.21 5.95
C VAL A 10 15.21 -12.44 5.65
N GLU A 11 15.17 -12.93 4.42
CA GLU A 11 15.70 -14.25 4.10
C GLU A 11 17.13 -14.19 3.54
N TYR A 12 17.50 -13.15 2.80
CA TYR A 12 18.79 -13.12 2.08
C TYR A 12 19.81 -12.17 2.70
N ALA A 13 19.37 -11.09 3.33
CA ALA A 13 20.28 -10.12 3.91
C ALA A 13 21.06 -10.70 5.11
N LYS A 14 22.33 -10.36 5.22
CA LYS A 14 23.17 -10.78 6.36
C LYS A 14 22.67 -10.12 7.65
N ARG A 15 22.54 -10.89 8.72
CA ARG A 15 22.22 -10.38 10.07
C ARG A 15 23.30 -9.37 10.48
N GLY A 16 22.90 -8.21 11.00
CA GLY A 16 23.81 -7.14 11.42
C GLY A 16 24.32 -6.21 10.31
N ASN A 17 23.84 -6.34 9.06
CA ASN A 17 24.19 -5.43 8.01
C ASN A 17 23.60 -4.02 8.28
N LYS A 18 24.48 -3.01 8.38
CA LYS A 18 24.11 -1.60 8.66
C LYS A 18 23.16 -1.03 7.61
N ILE A 19 23.33 -1.41 6.33
CA ILE A 19 22.47 -0.95 5.23
C ILE A 19 21.04 -1.48 5.42
N VAL A 20 20.90 -2.75 5.81
CA VAL A 20 19.58 -3.36 6.12
C VAL A 20 18.91 -2.63 7.28
N GLY A 21 19.68 -2.32 8.32
CA GLY A 21 19.20 -1.51 9.45
C GLY A 21 18.73 -0.13 9.01
N LEU A 22 19.48 0.55 8.14
CA LEU A 22 19.11 1.85 7.60
C LEU A 22 17.82 1.78 6.75
N ILE A 23 17.69 0.77 5.88
CA ILE A 23 16.47 0.58 5.07
C ILE A 23 15.24 0.38 5.97
N ARG A 24 15.36 -0.43 7.03
CA ARG A 24 14.25 -0.64 7.98
C ARG A 24 13.88 0.64 8.71
N LEU A 25 14.87 1.36 9.24
CA LEU A 25 14.66 2.64 9.90
C LEU A 25 13.99 3.65 8.96
N THR A 26 14.43 3.73 7.71
CA THR A 26 13.83 4.61 6.70
C THR A 26 12.38 4.22 6.42
N ALA A 27 12.09 2.93 6.22
CA ALA A 27 10.74 2.45 5.99
C ALA A 27 9.82 2.70 7.20
N GLU A 28 10.32 2.54 8.41
CA GLU A 28 9.59 2.82 9.63
C GLU A 28 9.28 4.32 9.77
N THR A 29 10.26 5.17 9.54
CA THR A 29 10.12 6.63 9.54
C THR A 29 9.11 7.07 8.49
N LEU A 30 9.24 6.59 7.25
CA LEU A 30 8.30 6.88 6.17
C LEU A 30 6.87 6.46 6.51
N SER A 31 6.66 5.30 7.11
CA SER A 31 5.31 4.83 7.47
C SER A 31 4.60 5.74 8.49
N GLY A 32 5.34 6.53 9.26
CA GLY A 32 4.83 7.50 10.23
C GLY A 32 4.55 8.90 9.67
N ILE A 33 4.96 9.18 8.44
CA ILE A 33 4.75 10.51 7.82
C ILE A 33 3.26 10.74 7.51
N PRO A 34 2.69 11.93 7.85
CA PRO A 34 1.32 12.27 7.45
C PRO A 34 1.13 12.28 5.94
N SER A 35 -0.03 11.81 5.47
CA SER A 35 -0.31 11.67 4.03
C SER A 35 -0.26 12.99 3.25
N ILE A 36 -0.58 14.11 3.91
CA ILE A 36 -0.45 15.45 3.32
C ILE A 36 0.99 15.77 2.89
N VAL A 37 1.98 15.32 3.67
CA VAL A 37 3.40 15.53 3.33
C VAL A 37 3.78 14.72 2.08
N TYR A 38 3.25 13.49 1.95
CA TYR A 38 3.38 12.72 0.71
C TYR A 38 2.73 13.43 -0.48
N GLY A 39 1.58 14.08 -0.25
CA GLY A 39 0.90 14.88 -1.26
C GLY A 39 1.76 16.05 -1.74
N LEU A 40 2.37 16.79 -0.82
CA LEU A 40 3.29 17.90 -1.15
C LEU A 40 4.55 17.41 -1.87
N PHE A 41 5.14 16.30 -1.41
CA PHE A 41 6.26 15.67 -2.10
C PHE A 41 5.88 15.23 -3.52
N GLY A 42 4.75 14.55 -3.68
CA GLY A 42 4.24 14.12 -4.98
C GLY A 42 3.92 15.29 -5.91
N PHE A 43 3.41 16.39 -5.36
CA PHE A 43 3.20 17.63 -6.09
C PHE A 43 4.53 18.20 -6.63
N LEU A 44 5.53 18.36 -5.76
CA LEU A 44 6.82 18.91 -6.18
C LEU A 44 7.52 18.01 -7.20
N LEU A 45 7.48 16.67 -7.01
CA LEU A 45 8.19 15.74 -7.86
C LEU A 45 7.44 15.45 -9.15
N PHE A 46 6.20 14.95 -9.06
CA PHE A 46 5.47 14.46 -10.25
C PHE A 46 4.75 15.57 -10.99
N VAL A 47 4.04 16.45 -10.26
CA VAL A 47 3.25 17.50 -10.90
C VAL A 47 4.14 18.61 -11.45
N THR A 48 5.14 19.03 -10.67
CA THR A 48 5.99 20.19 -11.02
C THR A 48 7.28 19.76 -11.73
N ALA A 49 8.15 18.99 -11.08
CA ALA A 49 9.48 18.68 -11.62
C ALA A 49 9.40 17.79 -12.87
N PHE A 50 8.53 16.78 -12.89
CA PHE A 50 8.29 15.94 -14.08
C PHE A 50 7.28 16.54 -15.06
N SER A 51 6.66 17.67 -14.71
CA SER A 51 5.67 18.37 -15.55
C SER A 51 4.48 17.49 -15.98
N TRP A 52 4.09 16.50 -15.13
CA TRP A 52 2.93 15.65 -15.43
C TRP A 52 1.59 16.36 -15.19
N GLY A 53 1.62 17.53 -14.52
CA GLY A 53 0.42 18.22 -14.09
C GLY A 53 -0.38 17.43 -13.04
N TYR A 54 -1.52 17.95 -12.64
CA TYR A 54 -2.49 17.17 -11.84
C TYR A 54 -3.00 16.02 -12.69
N SER A 55 -2.71 14.77 -12.27
CA SER A 55 -3.01 13.60 -13.09
C SER A 55 -3.23 12.35 -12.26
N LEU A 56 -3.98 11.39 -12.81
CA LEU A 56 -4.14 10.07 -12.19
C LEU A 56 -2.79 9.41 -11.95
N LEU A 57 -1.84 9.61 -12.87
CA LEU A 57 -0.51 9.01 -12.78
C LEU A 57 0.28 9.60 -11.61
N ALA A 58 0.29 10.94 -11.44
CA ALA A 58 0.94 11.59 -10.31
C ALA A 58 0.35 11.13 -8.96
N GLY A 59 -0.99 11.03 -8.89
CA GLY A 59 -1.66 10.47 -7.72
C GLY A 59 -1.28 9.03 -7.44
N ALA A 60 -1.31 8.17 -8.46
CA ALA A 60 -0.98 6.76 -8.33
C ALA A 60 0.47 6.54 -7.84
N PHE A 61 1.46 7.23 -8.41
CA PHE A 61 2.85 7.11 -7.96
C PHE A 61 3.06 7.63 -6.54
N THR A 62 2.37 8.70 -6.16
CA THR A 62 2.40 9.21 -4.77
C THR A 62 1.85 8.18 -3.79
N LEU A 63 0.72 7.53 -4.12
CA LEU A 63 0.16 6.45 -3.32
C LEU A 63 1.10 5.23 -3.25
N VAL A 64 1.78 4.88 -4.35
CA VAL A 64 2.78 3.80 -4.36
C VAL A 64 3.91 4.09 -3.37
N ILE A 65 4.46 5.30 -3.37
CA ILE A 65 5.53 5.69 -2.44
C ILE A 65 5.03 5.61 -0.99
N MET A 66 3.81 6.07 -0.72
CA MET A 66 3.20 6.05 0.61
C MET A 66 2.93 4.62 1.13
N ILE A 67 2.50 3.71 0.27
CA ILE A 67 2.09 2.34 0.65
C ILE A 67 3.26 1.36 0.68
N LEU A 68 4.31 1.61 -0.10
CA LEU A 68 5.45 0.69 -0.22
C LEU A 68 6.07 0.33 1.14
N PRO A 69 6.36 1.29 2.05
CA PRO A 69 6.92 0.98 3.38
C PRO A 69 5.97 0.11 4.22
N VAL A 70 4.67 0.36 4.13
CA VAL A 70 3.64 -0.39 4.88
C VAL A 70 3.62 -1.85 4.43
N ILE A 71 3.54 -2.10 3.11
CA ILE A 71 3.57 -3.46 2.56
C ILE A 71 4.88 -4.16 2.88
N MET A 72 6.00 -3.45 2.81
CA MET A 72 7.30 -4.03 3.14
C MET A 72 7.35 -4.47 4.61
N ARG A 73 6.91 -3.62 5.54
CA ARG A 73 6.91 -3.91 6.98
C ARG A 73 5.97 -5.07 7.33
N THR A 74 4.72 -5.03 6.88
CA THR A 74 3.75 -6.11 7.16
C THR A 74 4.21 -7.45 6.58
N THR A 75 4.85 -7.43 5.41
CA THR A 75 5.46 -8.63 4.81
C THR A 75 6.64 -9.14 5.63
N GLU A 76 7.53 -8.25 6.11
CA GLU A 76 8.62 -8.64 7.02
C GLU A 76 8.08 -9.31 8.30
N GLU A 77 7.04 -8.73 8.91
CA GLU A 77 6.41 -9.27 10.12
C GLU A 77 5.80 -10.65 9.85
N ALA A 78 5.11 -10.81 8.72
CA ALA A 78 4.53 -12.09 8.31
C ALA A 78 5.60 -13.18 8.06
N LEU A 79 6.72 -12.83 7.43
CA LEU A 79 7.84 -13.76 7.19
C LEU A 79 8.55 -14.15 8.50
N LYS A 80 8.72 -13.20 9.43
CA LYS A 80 9.32 -13.44 10.75
C LYS A 80 8.43 -14.29 11.67
N ALA A 81 7.11 -14.24 11.48
CA ALA A 81 6.17 -15.06 12.24
C ALA A 81 6.22 -16.55 11.87
N VAL A 82 6.81 -16.92 10.73
CA VAL A 82 7.02 -18.34 10.37
C VAL A 82 8.11 -18.95 11.25
N PRO A 83 7.83 -20.04 11.99
CA PRO A 83 8.81 -20.67 12.87
C PRO A 83 10.09 -21.11 12.14
N ASP A 84 11.24 -20.91 12.77
CA ASP A 84 12.54 -21.29 12.18
C ASP A 84 12.67 -22.80 11.95
N THR A 85 11.94 -23.62 12.73
CA THR A 85 11.86 -25.07 12.53
C THR A 85 11.43 -25.49 11.11
N PHE A 86 10.63 -24.67 10.44
CA PHE A 86 10.24 -24.93 9.03
C PHE A 86 11.43 -24.75 8.09
N ARG A 87 12.29 -23.78 8.37
CA ARG A 87 13.53 -23.54 7.60
C ARG A 87 14.54 -24.64 7.87
N GLU A 88 14.78 -24.97 9.14
CA GLU A 88 15.71 -26.00 9.60
C GLU A 88 15.32 -27.38 9.06
N GLY A 89 14.04 -27.76 9.16
CA GLY A 89 13.53 -29.04 8.61
C GLY A 89 13.74 -29.15 7.11
N SER A 90 13.48 -28.05 6.36
CA SER A 90 13.72 -28.02 4.91
C SER A 90 15.20 -28.17 4.56
N PHE A 91 16.08 -27.48 5.26
CA PHE A 91 17.52 -27.60 5.06
C PHE A 91 18.03 -28.99 5.45
N GLY A 92 17.51 -29.59 6.55
CA GLY A 92 17.82 -30.95 6.96
C GLY A 92 17.47 -32.02 5.92
N LEU A 93 16.42 -31.76 5.10
CA LEU A 93 16.05 -32.59 3.95
C LEU A 93 16.86 -32.30 2.67
N GLY A 94 17.91 -31.46 2.77
CA GLY A 94 18.78 -31.11 1.64
C GLY A 94 18.22 -30.05 0.68
N ALA A 95 17.14 -29.36 1.04
CA ALA A 95 16.61 -28.29 0.19
C ALA A 95 17.52 -27.05 0.23
N GLY A 96 17.78 -26.46 -0.94
CA GLY A 96 18.49 -25.18 -1.03
C GLY A 96 17.63 -24.00 -0.58
N LYS A 97 18.28 -22.88 -0.24
CA LYS A 97 17.65 -21.66 0.32
C LYS A 97 16.49 -21.14 -0.52
N LEU A 98 16.66 -21.06 -1.83
CA LEU A 98 15.61 -20.60 -2.75
C LEU A 98 14.36 -21.46 -2.64
N ARG A 99 14.53 -22.79 -2.65
CA ARG A 99 13.41 -23.75 -2.54
C ARG A 99 12.71 -23.62 -1.20
N THR A 100 13.46 -23.50 -0.10
CA THR A 100 12.90 -23.30 1.24
C THR A 100 12.07 -22.03 1.32
N VAL A 101 12.60 -20.90 0.84
CA VAL A 101 11.88 -19.63 0.86
C VAL A 101 10.60 -19.66 0.06
N PHE A 102 10.65 -20.10 -1.22
CA PHE A 102 9.49 -20.01 -2.10
C PHE A 102 8.48 -21.16 -1.96
N LYS A 103 8.88 -22.33 -1.43
CA LYS A 103 8.00 -23.49 -1.30
C LYS A 103 7.50 -23.76 0.13
N ILE A 104 8.13 -23.15 1.14
CA ILE A 104 7.78 -23.41 2.53
C ILE A 104 7.49 -22.10 3.27
N VAL A 105 8.46 -21.18 3.33
CA VAL A 105 8.34 -19.95 4.13
C VAL A 105 7.30 -19.01 3.55
N LEU A 106 7.40 -18.71 2.27
CA LEU A 106 6.49 -17.77 1.62
C LEU A 106 5.03 -18.25 1.63
N PRO A 107 4.70 -19.50 1.27
CA PRO A 107 3.32 -20.01 1.41
C PRO A 107 2.79 -19.92 2.84
N SER A 108 3.62 -20.21 3.84
CA SER A 108 3.23 -20.10 5.25
C SER A 108 3.00 -18.65 5.70
N ALA A 109 3.69 -17.68 5.09
CA ALA A 109 3.54 -16.25 5.38
C ALA A 109 2.40 -15.57 4.58
N VAL A 110 1.89 -16.21 3.51
CA VAL A 110 0.86 -15.62 2.63
C VAL A 110 -0.34 -15.05 3.38
N PRO A 111 -0.91 -15.70 4.41
CA PRO A 111 -2.05 -15.13 5.14
C PRO A 111 -1.74 -13.77 5.76
N GLY A 112 -0.58 -13.62 6.40
CA GLY A 112 -0.13 -12.35 6.98
C GLY A 112 0.17 -11.28 5.93
N ILE A 113 0.81 -11.68 4.81
CA ILE A 113 1.07 -10.77 3.68
C ILE A 113 -0.23 -10.24 3.10
N LEU A 114 -1.22 -11.12 2.88
CA LEU A 114 -2.52 -10.73 2.35
C LEU A 114 -3.28 -9.81 3.30
N ALA A 115 -3.21 -10.03 4.61
CA ALA A 115 -3.78 -9.12 5.59
C ALA A 115 -3.20 -7.70 5.46
N GLY A 116 -1.88 -7.57 5.30
CA GLY A 116 -1.22 -6.29 5.04
C GLY A 116 -1.65 -5.62 3.73
N VAL A 117 -1.83 -6.41 2.66
CA VAL A 117 -2.33 -5.90 1.37
C VAL A 117 -3.77 -5.40 1.49
N VAL A 118 -4.66 -6.13 2.17
CA VAL A 118 -6.05 -5.72 2.41
C VAL A 118 -6.11 -4.39 3.17
N LEU A 119 -5.32 -4.26 4.23
CA LEU A 119 -5.21 -3.02 5.00
C LEU A 119 -4.73 -1.85 4.12
N SER A 120 -3.76 -2.09 3.26
CA SER A 120 -3.22 -1.10 2.32
C SER A 120 -4.26 -0.65 1.29
N VAL A 121 -5.06 -1.57 0.75
CA VAL A 121 -6.17 -1.23 -0.18
C VAL A 121 -7.19 -0.33 0.51
N GLY A 122 -7.62 -0.66 1.74
CA GLY A 122 -8.53 0.17 2.51
C GLY A 122 -8.00 1.60 2.72
N ARG A 123 -6.71 1.74 3.02
CA ARG A 123 -6.03 3.04 3.17
C ARG A 123 -6.01 3.84 1.86
N ILE A 124 -5.70 3.20 0.73
CA ILE A 124 -5.68 3.86 -0.59
C ILE A 124 -7.05 4.39 -0.97
N VAL A 125 -8.11 3.61 -0.76
CA VAL A 125 -9.48 4.01 -1.15
C VAL A 125 -9.98 5.20 -0.35
N GLY A 126 -9.58 5.32 0.92
CA GLY A 126 -9.91 6.46 1.77
C GLY A 126 -8.95 7.66 1.66
N GLU A 127 -7.87 7.56 0.87
CA GLU A 127 -6.86 8.60 0.82
C GLU A 127 -7.39 9.88 0.15
N THR A 128 -7.24 10.98 0.84
CA THR A 128 -7.73 12.30 0.42
C THR A 128 -6.60 13.30 0.30
N ALA A 129 -5.82 13.50 1.38
CA ALA A 129 -4.87 14.59 1.47
C ALA A 129 -3.74 14.51 0.43
N ALA A 130 -3.20 13.31 0.17
CA ALA A 130 -2.17 13.14 -0.84
C ALA A 130 -2.72 13.38 -2.27
N LEU A 131 -3.96 12.99 -2.53
CA LEU A 131 -4.56 13.06 -3.86
C LEU A 131 -5.05 14.46 -4.24
N ILE A 132 -5.44 15.29 -3.28
CA ILE A 132 -5.77 16.70 -3.52
C ILE A 132 -4.61 17.41 -4.23
N TYR A 133 -3.38 17.13 -3.81
CA TYR A 133 -2.18 17.79 -4.35
C TYR A 133 -1.63 17.14 -5.61
N THR A 134 -2.07 15.94 -5.97
CA THR A 134 -1.44 15.16 -7.06
C THR A 134 -2.39 14.75 -8.17
N ALA A 135 -3.57 14.21 -7.83
CA ALA A 135 -4.58 13.83 -8.82
C ALA A 135 -5.52 14.98 -9.20
N GLY A 136 -5.72 15.91 -8.25
CA GLY A 136 -6.57 17.09 -8.44
C GLY A 136 -7.93 16.98 -7.75
N THR A 137 -8.67 18.09 -7.79
CA THR A 137 -9.98 18.24 -7.11
C THR A 137 -11.14 18.47 -8.10
N VAL A 138 -10.87 18.56 -9.39
CA VAL A 138 -11.90 18.88 -10.41
C VAL A 138 -12.77 17.65 -10.68
N ALA A 139 -14.11 17.85 -10.65
CA ALA A 139 -15.09 16.80 -10.95
C ALA A 139 -15.23 16.60 -12.45
N GLN A 140 -14.30 15.89 -13.04
CA GLN A 140 -14.33 15.53 -14.47
C GLN A 140 -13.92 14.07 -14.66
N ILE A 141 -14.34 13.49 -15.77
CA ILE A 141 -13.85 12.17 -16.19
C ILE A 141 -12.49 12.39 -16.86
N PRO A 142 -11.42 11.76 -16.34
CA PRO A 142 -10.09 11.91 -16.91
C PRO A 142 -10.04 11.41 -18.35
N SER A 143 -9.43 12.18 -19.26
CA SER A 143 -9.24 11.79 -20.66
C SER A 143 -8.11 10.78 -20.89
N GLY A 144 -7.38 10.40 -19.82
CA GLY A 144 -6.27 9.44 -19.86
C GLY A 144 -5.49 9.45 -18.55
N LEU A 145 -4.36 8.76 -18.53
CA LEU A 145 -3.51 8.64 -17.33
C LEU A 145 -2.93 9.99 -16.84
N PHE A 146 -2.70 10.90 -17.76
CA PHE A 146 -2.26 12.26 -17.46
C PHE A 146 -3.43 13.25 -17.27
N GLY A 147 -4.67 12.77 -17.34
CA GLY A 147 -5.85 13.57 -17.03
C GLY A 147 -6.05 13.72 -15.53
N SER A 148 -6.47 14.91 -15.09
CA SER A 148 -6.89 15.16 -13.72
C SER A 148 -8.25 14.54 -13.44
N GLY A 149 -8.44 14.09 -12.19
CA GLY A 149 -9.72 13.58 -11.71
C GLY A 149 -9.72 13.47 -10.19
N ARG A 150 -10.90 13.40 -9.58
CA ARG A 150 -11.02 13.26 -8.13
C ARG A 150 -11.60 11.90 -7.73
N THR A 151 -11.05 11.30 -6.68
CA THR A 151 -11.61 10.10 -6.06
C THR A 151 -12.86 10.44 -5.25
N LEU A 152 -13.62 9.41 -4.83
CA LEU A 152 -14.78 9.62 -3.97
C LEU A 152 -14.40 10.29 -2.63
N ALA A 153 -13.26 9.94 -2.05
CA ALA A 153 -12.77 10.55 -0.83
C ALA A 153 -12.47 12.05 -1.02
N VAL A 154 -11.79 12.42 -2.11
CA VAL A 154 -11.55 13.82 -2.48
C VAL A 154 -12.86 14.54 -2.81
N HIS A 155 -13.81 13.85 -3.47
CA HIS A 155 -15.13 14.41 -3.78
C HIS A 155 -15.92 14.76 -2.52
N MET A 156 -15.98 13.83 -1.58
CA MET A 156 -16.61 14.07 -0.26
C MET A 156 -16.01 15.28 0.44
N TYR A 157 -14.67 15.35 0.48
CA TYR A 157 -13.96 16.48 1.10
C TYR A 157 -14.26 17.81 0.40
N ALA A 158 -14.26 17.86 -0.94
CA ALA A 158 -14.53 19.07 -1.70
C ALA A 158 -15.96 19.58 -1.44
N LEU A 159 -16.96 18.70 -1.47
CA LEU A 159 -18.37 19.06 -1.16
C LEU A 159 -18.52 19.59 0.26
N TRP A 160 -17.80 18.99 1.22
CA TRP A 160 -17.82 19.44 2.60
C TRP A 160 -17.16 20.82 2.76
N SER A 161 -15.98 21.02 2.17
CA SER A 161 -15.20 22.24 2.31
C SER A 161 -15.86 23.45 1.64
N GLU A 162 -16.64 23.24 0.58
CA GLU A 162 -17.40 24.29 -0.09
C GLU A 162 -18.63 24.74 0.70
N GLY A 163 -19.11 23.92 1.65
CA GLY A 163 -20.22 24.25 2.56
C GLY A 163 -21.61 24.32 1.89
N LEU A 164 -21.69 24.16 0.57
CA LEU A 164 -22.92 24.35 -0.21
C LEU A 164 -23.75 23.07 -0.34
N ASN A 165 -23.11 21.89 -0.23
CA ASN A 165 -23.71 20.61 -0.57
C ASN A 165 -23.48 19.54 0.50
N THR A 166 -23.71 19.86 1.77
CA THR A 166 -23.46 18.95 2.90
C THR A 166 -24.21 17.63 2.80
N ASN A 167 -25.45 17.63 2.33
CA ASN A 167 -26.24 16.41 2.12
C ASN A 167 -25.59 15.46 1.08
N GLN A 168 -25.04 16.00 0.01
CA GLN A 168 -24.34 15.23 -1.02
C GLN A 168 -22.99 14.71 -0.49
N SER A 169 -22.31 15.45 0.38
CA SER A 169 -21.11 14.99 1.08
C SER A 169 -21.42 13.77 1.95
N TYR A 170 -22.49 13.80 2.75
CA TYR A 170 -22.93 12.64 3.54
C TYR A 170 -23.31 11.44 2.66
N ALA A 171 -24.05 11.67 1.57
CA ALA A 171 -24.40 10.60 0.64
C ALA A 171 -23.13 9.96 0.03
N THR A 172 -22.16 10.77 -0.36
CA THR A 172 -20.85 10.28 -0.87
C THR A 172 -20.08 9.50 0.18
N ALA A 173 -20.12 9.94 1.45
CA ALA A 173 -19.50 9.21 2.57
C ALA A 173 -20.13 7.81 2.76
N VAL A 174 -21.46 7.69 2.67
CA VAL A 174 -22.15 6.39 2.76
C VAL A 174 -21.76 5.49 1.60
N VAL A 175 -21.74 5.99 0.37
CA VAL A 175 -21.29 5.23 -0.82
C VAL A 175 -19.85 4.77 -0.66
N LEU A 176 -18.95 5.65 -0.23
CA LEU A 176 -17.54 5.31 0.03
C LEU A 176 -17.42 4.21 1.09
N LEU A 177 -18.16 4.32 2.19
CA LEU A 177 -18.18 3.30 3.25
C LEU A 177 -18.62 1.94 2.71
N ILE A 178 -19.69 1.89 1.93
CA ILE A 178 -20.20 0.65 1.32
C ILE A 178 -19.12 0.04 0.41
N ILE A 179 -18.47 0.85 -0.44
CA ILE A 179 -17.40 0.38 -1.32
C ILE A 179 -16.23 -0.19 -0.50
N VAL A 180 -15.79 0.49 0.55
CA VAL A 180 -14.69 0.03 1.42
C VAL A 180 -15.05 -1.30 2.10
N VAL A 181 -16.27 -1.44 2.61
CA VAL A 181 -16.74 -2.68 3.23
C VAL A 181 -16.75 -3.83 2.21
N ILE A 182 -17.28 -3.61 1.01
CA ILE A 182 -17.31 -4.62 -0.06
C ILE A 182 -15.88 -5.01 -0.46
N LEU A 183 -14.98 -4.04 -0.67
CA LEU A 183 -13.59 -4.30 -1.03
C LEU A 183 -12.85 -5.10 0.05
N ASN A 184 -13.04 -4.75 1.31
CA ASN A 184 -12.42 -5.46 2.43
C ASN A 184 -12.98 -6.88 2.56
N ALA A 185 -14.30 -7.07 2.42
CA ALA A 185 -14.92 -8.39 2.45
C ALA A 185 -14.43 -9.27 1.28
N ALA A 186 -14.41 -8.73 0.07
CA ALA A 186 -13.90 -9.44 -1.11
C ALA A 186 -12.42 -9.81 -0.97
N SER A 187 -11.58 -8.86 -0.52
CA SER A 187 -10.15 -9.09 -0.29
C SER A 187 -9.91 -10.16 0.78
N SER A 188 -10.67 -10.13 1.89
CA SER A 188 -10.58 -11.12 2.96
C SER A 188 -11.04 -12.51 2.50
N ALA A 189 -12.08 -12.59 1.67
CA ALA A 189 -12.56 -13.86 1.10
C ALA A 189 -11.50 -14.45 0.15
N LEU A 190 -10.86 -13.64 -0.69
CA LEU A 190 -9.77 -14.06 -1.56
C LEU A 190 -8.56 -14.55 -0.74
N ALA A 191 -8.19 -13.82 0.32
CA ALA A 191 -7.11 -14.20 1.20
C ALA A 191 -7.35 -15.56 1.86
N LYS A 192 -8.55 -15.82 2.37
CA LYS A 192 -8.95 -17.14 2.91
C LYS A 192 -8.83 -18.26 1.87
N LYS A 193 -9.31 -18.03 0.64
CA LYS A 193 -9.26 -19.03 -0.43
C LYS A 193 -7.83 -19.38 -0.85
N ILE A 194 -6.90 -18.42 -0.81
CA ILE A 194 -5.49 -18.65 -1.12
C ILE A 194 -4.79 -19.38 0.02
N SER A 195 -5.12 -19.04 1.27
CA SER A 195 -4.55 -19.65 2.47
C SER A 195 -5.04 -21.09 2.73
N SER A 196 -6.18 -21.50 2.19
CA SER A 196 -6.77 -22.83 2.38
C SER A 196 -6.26 -23.88 1.38
N LYS A 197 -5.41 -23.51 0.43
CA LYS A 197 -4.70 -24.39 -0.51
C LYS A 197 -3.24 -24.60 -0.11
#